data_64cbb58637d66fe6e4f449495087d425
#
_entry.id   64cbb58637d66fe6e4f449495087d425
#
_cell.length_a   1.000
_cell.length_b   1.000
_cell.length_c   1.000
_cell.angle_alpha   90.00
_cell.angle_beta   90.00
_cell.angle_gamma   90.00
#
_symmetry.space_group_name_H-M   'P 1'
#
loop_
_entity.id
_entity.type
_entity.pdbx_description
1 polymer ?
#
loop_
_entity_poly.entity_id
_entity_poly.type
_entity_poly.pdbx_seq_one_letter_code
_entity_poly.pdbx_strand_id
1 'polypeptide(L)'
;MITGMEHEAMISPETRAFVVVHRNEDVRELALKSKHVDGLDLPQALNQIAGWQIARNKLPEWADCDDIIYPPHISMEQCSSQFTAQYKAEIVNRLLCTDDGADNARDSAHSDDIGKTDITGITEAEHAEEWDSVTTPAGNADLSMVDLTGGFGVDFSYLARGFARAAYVERQPHLCDLAAHNMIVLGLHQTAIICGDGVEYLR
;
A
#
# COMPACT_ATOMS: atom_id res chain seq x y z
N MET A 1 -6.53 -13.32 -24.95
CA MET A 1 -5.39 -12.81 -25.72
C MET A 1 -5.22 -11.36 -25.33
N ILE A 2 -4.34 -11.08 -24.38
CA ILE A 2 -3.98 -9.71 -24.00
C ILE A 2 -2.79 -9.38 -24.88
N THR A 3 -3.06 -8.60 -25.94
CA THR A 3 -2.04 -8.02 -26.81
C THR A 3 -1.12 -7.16 -25.97
N GLY A 4 0.20 -7.42 -26.07
CA GLY A 4 1.24 -6.64 -25.41
C GLY A 4 1.15 -5.15 -25.80
N MET A 5 0.54 -4.36 -24.94
CA MET A 5 0.81 -2.95 -24.88
C MET A 5 2.17 -2.84 -24.20
N GLU A 6 3.18 -2.38 -24.94
CA GLU A 6 4.41 -1.91 -24.34
C GLU A 6 4.01 -0.87 -23.30
N HIS A 7 4.19 -1.20 -22.04
CA HIS A 7 4.01 -0.26 -20.93
C HIS A 7 5.10 0.80 -21.14
N GLU A 8 4.74 1.93 -21.74
CA GLU A 8 5.57 3.12 -21.75
C GLU A 8 5.93 3.39 -20.30
N ALA A 9 7.22 3.41 -19.99
CA ALA A 9 7.67 3.52 -18.61
C ALA A 9 7.08 4.81 -18.01
N MET A 10 6.28 4.70 -16.95
CA MET A 10 5.60 5.84 -16.31
C MET A 10 6.57 6.96 -15.89
N ILE A 11 7.85 6.62 -15.72
CA ILE A 11 8.94 7.55 -15.39
C ILE A 11 10.13 7.23 -16.30
N SER A 12 10.66 8.24 -17.00
CA SER A 12 11.84 8.07 -17.85
C SER A 12 13.08 7.66 -17.04
N PRO A 13 14.05 6.95 -17.65
CA PRO A 13 15.29 6.58 -16.97
C PRO A 13 16.05 7.81 -16.43
N GLU A 14 16.05 8.92 -17.17
CA GLU A 14 16.69 10.18 -16.78
C GLU A 14 16.03 10.79 -15.55
N THR A 15 14.68 10.80 -15.52
CA THR A 15 13.89 11.28 -14.39
C THR A 15 14.15 10.41 -13.16
N ARG A 16 14.17 9.08 -13.33
CA ARG A 16 14.46 8.14 -12.23
C ARG A 16 15.88 8.35 -11.68
N ALA A 17 16.88 8.46 -12.54
CA ALA A 17 18.26 8.72 -12.13
C ALA A 17 18.37 10.02 -11.32
N PHE A 18 17.68 11.08 -11.77
CA PHE A 18 17.63 12.34 -11.06
C PHE A 18 17.01 12.20 -9.66
N VAL A 19 15.89 11.49 -9.54
CA VAL A 19 15.24 11.23 -8.25
C VAL A 19 16.18 10.54 -7.28
N VAL A 20 16.85 9.46 -7.69
CA VAL A 20 17.77 8.70 -6.83
C VAL A 20 18.91 9.56 -6.32
N VAL A 21 19.50 10.40 -7.19
CA VAL A 21 20.64 11.27 -6.83
C VAL A 21 20.22 12.38 -5.85
N HIS A 22 19.03 12.97 -6.06
CA HIS A 22 18.61 14.18 -5.36
C HIS A 22 17.55 13.97 -4.27
N ARG A 23 17.12 12.75 -3.98
CA ARG A 23 16.00 12.44 -3.07
C ARG A 23 16.16 12.96 -1.64
N ASN A 24 17.39 13.29 -1.23
CA ASN A 24 17.67 13.85 0.10
C ASN A 24 17.79 15.38 0.12
N GLU A 25 17.65 16.05 -1.03
CA GLU A 25 17.77 17.49 -1.13
C GLU A 25 16.40 18.19 -0.93
N ASP A 26 16.44 19.49 -0.61
CA ASP A 26 15.21 20.28 -0.50
C ASP A 26 14.56 20.46 -1.87
N VAL A 27 13.30 20.03 -1.99
CA VAL A 27 12.54 20.03 -3.26
C VAL A 27 12.39 21.45 -3.83
N ARG A 28 12.24 22.48 -2.98
CA ARG A 28 12.08 23.87 -3.41
C ARG A 28 13.39 24.44 -3.95
N GLU A 29 14.49 24.09 -3.29
CA GLU A 29 15.82 24.48 -3.79
C GLU A 29 16.14 23.80 -5.11
N LEU A 30 15.81 22.50 -5.26
CA LEU A 30 15.97 21.78 -6.52
C LEU A 30 15.15 22.43 -7.64
N ALA A 31 13.90 22.80 -7.39
CA ALA A 31 13.05 23.49 -8.37
C ALA A 31 13.65 24.80 -8.88
N LEU A 32 14.38 25.53 -8.01
CA LEU A 32 14.99 26.81 -8.36
C LEU A 32 16.36 26.67 -9.06
N LYS A 33 17.12 25.62 -8.70
CA LYS A 33 18.52 25.44 -9.15
C LYS A 33 18.65 24.56 -10.39
N SER A 34 17.67 23.66 -10.63
CA SER A 34 17.74 22.68 -11.70
C SER A 34 17.66 23.34 -13.06
N LYS A 35 18.63 23.01 -13.92
CA LYS A 35 18.65 23.43 -15.31
C LYS A 35 17.89 22.42 -16.15
N HIS A 36 17.48 22.87 -17.35
CA HIS A 36 16.91 21.96 -18.33
C HIS A 36 17.92 20.85 -18.67
N VAL A 37 17.47 19.60 -18.57
CA VAL A 37 18.21 18.40 -18.97
C VAL A 37 17.31 17.63 -19.94
N ASP A 38 17.86 17.25 -21.08
CA ASP A 38 17.11 16.50 -22.09
C ASP A 38 16.65 15.14 -21.51
N GLY A 39 15.37 14.83 -21.72
CA GLY A 39 14.75 13.61 -21.19
C GLY A 39 14.30 13.67 -19.73
N LEU A 40 14.65 14.72 -18.98
CA LEU A 40 14.20 14.91 -17.60
C LEU A 40 12.84 15.61 -17.55
N ASP A 41 11.84 14.93 -16.99
CA ASP A 41 10.61 15.56 -16.50
C ASP A 41 10.82 16.08 -15.08
N LEU A 42 11.28 17.34 -14.96
CA LEU A 42 11.60 17.95 -13.67
C LEU A 42 10.36 18.02 -12.73
N PRO A 43 9.16 18.45 -13.17
CA PRO A 43 7.96 18.39 -12.33
C PRO A 43 7.67 17.00 -11.78
N GLN A 44 7.77 15.96 -12.61
CA GLN A 44 7.58 14.57 -12.18
C GLN A 44 8.68 14.16 -11.20
N ALA A 45 9.95 14.48 -11.46
CA ALA A 45 11.06 14.17 -10.55
C ALA A 45 10.86 14.81 -9.17
N LEU A 46 10.47 16.08 -9.12
CA LEU A 46 10.22 16.77 -7.85
C LEU A 46 9.05 16.16 -7.06
N ASN A 47 7.99 15.75 -7.75
CA ASN A 47 6.88 15.02 -7.12
C ASN A 47 7.33 13.67 -6.55
N GLN A 48 8.17 12.92 -7.27
CA GLN A 48 8.71 11.66 -6.79
C GLN A 48 9.63 11.85 -5.57
N ILE A 49 10.50 12.87 -5.59
CA ILE A 49 11.36 13.22 -4.45
C ILE A 49 10.51 13.58 -3.23
N ALA A 50 9.50 14.44 -3.39
CA ALA A 50 8.60 14.81 -2.30
C ALA A 50 7.84 13.59 -1.75
N GLY A 51 7.35 12.72 -2.64
CA GLY A 51 6.67 11.49 -2.27
C GLY A 51 7.58 10.55 -1.47
N TRP A 52 8.81 10.32 -1.93
CA TRP A 52 9.80 9.51 -1.23
C TRP A 52 10.17 10.09 0.15
N GLN A 53 10.33 11.43 0.25
CA GLN A 53 10.63 12.10 1.52
C GLN A 53 9.53 11.94 2.57
N ILE A 54 8.26 11.87 2.16
CA ILE A 54 7.15 11.52 3.05
C ILE A 54 7.19 10.03 3.37
N ALA A 55 7.37 9.19 2.34
CA ALA A 55 7.31 7.73 2.45
C ALA A 55 8.37 7.18 3.42
N ARG A 56 9.60 7.70 3.42
CA ARG A 56 10.67 7.19 4.30
C ARG A 56 10.32 7.19 5.79
N ASN A 57 9.38 8.06 6.21
CA ASN A 57 8.90 8.11 7.59
C ASN A 57 7.53 7.45 7.77
N LYS A 58 6.67 7.49 6.74
CA LYS A 58 5.29 7.04 6.80
C LYS A 58 5.12 5.61 6.29
N LEU A 59 5.92 5.21 5.31
CA LEU A 59 5.88 3.95 4.56
C LEU A 59 7.30 3.44 4.30
N PRO A 60 8.12 3.15 5.33
CA PRO A 60 9.53 2.81 5.15
C PRO A 60 9.75 1.62 4.19
N GLU A 61 8.95 0.56 4.25
CA GLU A 61 9.04 -0.58 3.32
C GLU A 61 8.86 -0.16 1.85
N TRP A 62 7.96 0.77 1.58
CA TRP A 62 7.77 1.31 0.23
C TRP A 62 8.94 2.20 -0.19
N ALA A 63 9.51 2.98 0.74
CA ALA A 63 10.65 3.86 0.48
C ALA A 63 11.95 3.10 0.21
N ASP A 64 12.07 1.87 0.70
CA ASP A 64 13.20 0.98 0.44
C ASP A 64 13.15 0.36 -0.98
N CYS A 65 12.00 0.46 -1.67
CA CYS A 65 11.84 0.02 -3.04
C CYS A 65 12.03 1.20 -4.01
N ASP A 66 13.17 1.27 -4.70
CA ASP A 66 13.52 2.39 -5.60
C ASP A 66 12.57 2.53 -6.81
N ASP A 67 11.80 1.48 -7.14
CA ASP A 67 10.88 1.45 -8.27
C ASP A 67 9.45 1.89 -7.93
N ILE A 68 9.14 2.20 -6.69
CA ILE A 68 7.84 2.73 -6.29
C ILE A 68 7.58 4.09 -6.94
N ILE A 69 6.38 4.27 -7.47
CA ILE A 69 5.90 5.54 -8.04
C ILE A 69 4.89 6.16 -7.07
N TYR A 70 5.21 7.38 -6.62
CA TYR A 70 4.39 8.11 -5.66
C TYR A 70 3.35 8.99 -6.36
N PRO A 71 2.10 9.06 -5.85
CA PRO A 71 1.07 9.95 -6.35
C PRO A 71 1.37 11.41 -5.95
N PRO A 72 0.58 12.38 -6.47
CA PRO A 72 0.65 13.75 -5.99
C PRO A 72 0.53 13.85 -4.47
N HIS A 73 1.17 14.87 -3.89
CA HIS A 73 1.35 15.10 -2.44
C HIS A 73 0.07 14.86 -1.59
N ILE A 74 -1.09 15.30 -2.06
CA ILE A 74 -2.35 15.17 -1.30
C ILE A 74 -2.72 13.70 -1.03
N SER A 75 -2.49 12.80 -1.97
CA SER A 75 -2.75 11.37 -1.78
C SER A 75 -1.78 10.75 -0.77
N MET A 76 -0.54 11.22 -0.74
CA MET A 76 0.46 10.80 0.24
C MET A 76 0.10 11.25 1.66
N GLU A 77 -0.49 12.43 1.83
CA GLU A 77 -0.97 12.92 3.12
C GLU A 77 -2.16 12.09 3.65
N GLN A 78 -3.08 11.71 2.76
CA GLN A 78 -4.34 11.05 3.12
C GLN A 78 -4.23 9.53 3.28
N CYS A 79 -3.18 8.88 2.75
CA CYS A 79 -3.02 7.44 2.89
C CYS A 79 -2.68 7.05 4.34
N SER A 80 -2.91 5.80 4.69
CA SER A 80 -2.49 5.22 5.98
C SER A 80 -0.97 5.25 6.13
N SER A 81 -0.48 5.26 7.37
CA SER A 81 0.91 4.90 7.63
C SER A 81 1.10 3.38 7.51
N GLN A 82 2.34 2.94 7.34
CA GLN A 82 2.69 1.53 7.33
C GLN A 82 2.16 0.81 8.58
N PHE A 83 2.41 1.38 9.76
CA PHE A 83 1.93 0.85 11.02
C PHE A 83 0.40 0.66 11.03
N THR A 84 -0.35 1.67 10.58
CA THR A 84 -1.81 1.60 10.52
C THR A 84 -2.29 0.53 9.55
N ALA A 85 -1.65 0.39 8.39
CA ALA A 85 -2.01 -0.60 7.38
C ALA A 85 -1.69 -2.03 7.85
N GLN A 86 -0.54 -2.24 8.49
CA GLN A 86 -0.16 -3.51 9.10
C GLN A 86 -1.13 -3.90 10.22
N TYR A 87 -1.48 -2.98 11.11
CA TYR A 87 -2.45 -3.22 12.18
C TYR A 87 -3.82 -3.65 11.65
N LYS A 88 -4.31 -3.00 10.58
CA LYS A 88 -5.56 -3.40 9.90
C LYS A 88 -5.45 -4.82 9.36
N ALA A 89 -4.33 -5.16 8.71
CA ALA A 89 -4.09 -6.49 8.17
C ALA A 89 -4.05 -7.56 9.27
N GLU A 90 -3.44 -7.26 10.41
CA GLU A 90 -3.43 -8.15 11.58
C GLU A 90 -4.82 -8.42 12.12
N ILE A 91 -5.64 -7.37 12.30
CA ILE A 91 -7.03 -7.53 12.76
C ILE A 91 -7.81 -8.44 11.80
N VAL A 92 -7.71 -8.22 10.49
CA VAL A 92 -8.41 -9.05 9.50
C VAL A 92 -7.94 -10.50 9.59
N ASN A 93 -6.64 -10.74 9.66
CA ASN A 93 -6.09 -12.09 9.80
C ASN A 93 -6.58 -12.79 11.08
N ARG A 94 -6.63 -12.09 12.22
CA ARG A 94 -7.16 -12.64 13.46
C ARG A 94 -8.64 -13.03 13.35
N LEU A 95 -9.45 -12.17 12.71
CA LEU A 95 -10.88 -12.46 12.52
C LEU A 95 -11.10 -13.69 11.64
N LEU A 96 -10.30 -13.85 10.58
CA LEU A 96 -10.38 -15.02 9.70
C LEU A 96 -9.93 -16.33 10.41
N CYS A 97 -8.92 -16.26 11.27
CA CYS A 97 -8.45 -17.43 12.02
C CYS A 97 -9.41 -17.89 13.13
N THR A 98 -10.33 -17.04 13.61
CA THR A 98 -11.29 -17.42 14.69
C THR A 98 -12.50 -18.17 14.17
N ASP A 99 -12.83 -18.10 12.88
CA ASP A 99 -14.01 -18.79 12.32
C ASP A 99 -13.81 -20.31 12.15
N ASP A 100 -12.58 -20.79 12.08
CA ASP A 100 -12.30 -22.23 11.91
C ASP A 100 -12.51 -23.09 13.19
N GLY A 101 -12.87 -22.46 14.32
CA GLY A 101 -12.98 -23.13 15.62
C GLY A 101 -14.35 -23.08 16.33
N ALA A 102 -15.37 -22.44 15.76
CA ALA A 102 -16.57 -22.05 16.51
C ALA A 102 -17.80 -22.97 16.39
N ASP A 103 -17.70 -24.20 15.86
CA ASP A 103 -18.87 -25.11 15.78
C ASP A 103 -19.04 -26.06 16.99
N ASN A 104 -18.28 -25.94 18.08
CA ASN A 104 -18.40 -26.86 19.22
C ASN A 104 -18.46 -26.24 20.64
N ALA A 105 -18.90 -24.98 20.81
CA ALA A 105 -19.15 -24.48 22.17
C ALA A 105 -20.21 -23.36 22.19
N ARG A 106 -21.44 -23.70 21.83
CA ARG A 106 -22.60 -22.91 22.26
C ARG A 106 -23.29 -23.67 23.41
N ASP A 107 -22.80 -23.50 24.60
CA ASP A 107 -23.63 -23.38 25.81
C ASP A 107 -22.78 -22.89 26.99
N SER A 108 -23.28 -21.86 27.60
CA SER A 108 -23.06 -21.34 28.96
C SER A 108 -22.39 -19.98 29.12
N ALA A 109 -23.26 -19.04 29.53
CA ALA A 109 -23.04 -17.96 30.51
C ALA A 109 -22.26 -16.72 30.04
N HIS A 110 -22.99 -15.70 29.71
CA HIS A 110 -23.39 -14.53 30.52
C HIS A 110 -22.24 -13.65 31.07
N SER A 111 -22.41 -12.37 30.80
CA SER A 111 -21.98 -11.17 31.54
C SER A 111 -20.68 -10.46 31.11
N ASP A 112 -20.92 -9.32 30.49
CA ASP A 112 -20.37 -7.98 30.81
C ASP A 112 -18.98 -7.95 31.45
N ASP A 113 -17.95 -7.69 30.63
CA ASP A 113 -16.92 -6.74 30.96
C ASP A 113 -16.17 -6.35 29.67
N ILE A 114 -16.63 -5.31 28.98
CA ILE A 114 -15.80 -4.61 28.01
C ILE A 114 -14.88 -3.71 28.83
N GLY A 115 -13.80 -4.29 29.34
CA GLY A 115 -12.71 -3.57 29.94
C GLY A 115 -12.15 -2.58 28.92
N LYS A 116 -12.25 -1.29 29.26
CA LYS A 116 -11.53 -0.20 28.61
C LYS A 116 -10.04 -0.55 28.60
N THR A 117 -9.54 -1.06 27.49
CA THR A 117 -8.10 -1.15 27.26
C THR A 117 -7.62 0.27 26.95
N ASP A 118 -6.85 0.81 27.88
CA ASP A 118 -6.23 2.11 27.80
C ASP A 118 -5.15 2.06 26.70
N ILE A 119 -5.42 2.71 25.55
CA ILE A 119 -4.57 2.66 24.35
C ILE A 119 -3.41 3.69 24.45
N THR A 120 -3.14 4.24 25.63
CA THR A 120 -2.17 5.33 25.83
C THR A 120 -0.73 4.89 26.13
N GLY A 121 -0.36 3.62 25.90
CA GLY A 121 0.95 3.07 26.30
C GLY A 121 1.77 2.38 25.22
N ILE A 122 1.33 2.32 23.96
CA ILE A 122 2.08 1.63 22.89
C ILE A 122 2.98 2.63 22.17
N THR A 123 4.27 2.62 22.49
CA THR A 123 5.27 3.41 21.75
C THR A 123 5.66 2.66 20.48
N GLU A 124 5.75 3.37 19.35
CA GLU A 124 6.10 2.84 18.02
C GLU A 124 7.43 2.05 17.96
N ALA A 125 8.25 2.14 18.99
CA ALA A 125 9.59 1.56 19.03
C ALA A 125 9.64 0.08 19.48
N GLU A 126 8.60 -0.45 20.14
CA GLU A 126 8.65 -1.81 20.73
C GLU A 126 8.16 -2.93 19.83
N HIS A 127 7.54 -2.60 18.67
CA HIS A 127 6.99 -3.61 17.73
C HIS A 127 7.74 -3.74 16.41
N ALA A 128 8.85 -3.05 16.20
CA ALA A 128 9.57 -3.05 14.92
C ALA A 128 10.26 -4.38 14.57
N GLU A 129 10.50 -5.27 15.54
CA GLU A 129 11.30 -6.48 15.33
C GLU A 129 10.47 -7.77 15.06
N GLU A 130 9.14 -7.73 15.20
CA GLU A 130 8.29 -8.95 15.11
C GLU A 130 7.52 -9.08 13.79
N TRP A 131 7.63 -8.10 12.88
CA TRP A 131 6.76 -8.00 11.69
C TRP A 131 7.28 -8.67 10.42
N ASP A 132 8.51 -9.20 10.43
CA ASP A 132 9.17 -9.76 9.22
C ASP A 132 8.61 -11.11 8.73
N SER A 133 7.56 -11.64 9.37
CA SER A 133 7.00 -12.94 8.98
C SER A 133 5.47 -13.00 9.01
N VAL A 134 4.78 -12.05 8.36
CA VAL A 134 3.35 -12.28 8.03
C VAL A 134 3.29 -13.27 6.86
N THR A 135 3.60 -14.52 7.17
CA THR A 135 3.28 -15.65 6.29
C THR A 135 1.75 -15.78 6.27
N THR A 136 1.18 -15.95 5.08
CA THR A 136 -0.23 -16.32 4.91
C THR A 136 -0.56 -17.42 5.87
N PRO A 137 -1.51 -17.26 6.81
CA PRO A 137 -1.92 -18.35 7.68
C PRO A 137 -2.36 -19.53 6.82
N ALA A 138 -1.95 -20.74 7.16
CA ALA A 138 -2.21 -21.93 6.35
C ALA A 138 -3.72 -22.20 6.08
N GLY A 139 -4.63 -21.54 6.83
CA GLY A 139 -6.09 -21.61 6.65
C GLY A 139 -6.66 -20.68 5.58
N ASN A 140 -5.93 -19.66 5.12
CA ASN A 140 -6.47 -18.63 4.22
C ASN A 140 -6.10 -18.83 2.74
N ALA A 141 -5.53 -19.98 2.38
CA ALA A 141 -5.04 -20.26 1.02
C ALA A 141 -6.10 -20.17 -0.09
N ASP A 142 -7.39 -20.27 0.24
CA ASP A 142 -8.50 -20.18 -0.71
C ASP A 142 -9.30 -18.87 -0.63
N LEU A 143 -9.01 -18.01 0.34
CA LEU A 143 -9.76 -16.77 0.53
C LEU A 143 -9.39 -15.72 -0.50
N SER A 144 -10.37 -14.91 -0.85
CA SER A 144 -10.21 -13.77 -1.75
C SER A 144 -10.68 -12.49 -1.05
N MET A 145 -10.04 -11.36 -1.35
CA MET A 145 -10.45 -10.06 -0.86
C MET A 145 -10.74 -9.09 -2.01
N VAL A 146 -11.57 -8.10 -1.74
CA VAL A 146 -11.81 -6.96 -2.62
C VAL A 146 -11.72 -5.68 -1.80
N ASP A 147 -10.92 -4.73 -2.25
CA ASP A 147 -10.96 -3.35 -1.78
C ASP A 147 -11.71 -2.51 -2.81
N LEU A 148 -12.86 -1.96 -2.42
CA LEU A 148 -13.76 -1.20 -3.30
C LEU A 148 -13.38 0.29 -3.42
N THR A 149 -12.36 0.72 -2.68
CA THR A 149 -11.93 2.13 -2.58
C THR A 149 -10.41 2.25 -2.51
N GLY A 150 -9.72 1.55 -3.38
CA GLY A 150 -8.29 1.30 -3.32
C GLY A 150 -7.37 2.51 -3.07
N GLY A 151 -7.72 3.71 -3.58
CA GLY A 151 -6.95 4.93 -3.36
C GLY A 151 -5.50 4.80 -3.83
N PHE A 152 -4.52 5.18 -2.99
CA PHE A 152 -3.10 4.93 -3.30
C PHE A 152 -2.68 3.46 -3.13
N GLY A 153 -3.50 2.63 -2.48
CA GLY A 153 -3.26 1.19 -2.35
C GLY A 153 -2.41 0.78 -1.14
N VAL A 154 -2.13 1.69 -0.20
CA VAL A 154 -1.31 1.35 0.98
C VAL A 154 -1.98 0.27 1.82
N ASP A 155 -3.20 0.51 2.31
CA ASP A 155 -3.94 -0.49 3.10
C ASP A 155 -4.09 -1.80 2.33
N PHE A 156 -4.46 -1.71 1.04
CA PHE A 156 -4.60 -2.85 0.17
C PHE A 156 -3.31 -3.69 0.10
N SER A 157 -2.15 -3.07 -0.01
CA SER A 157 -0.87 -3.77 -0.17
C SER A 157 -0.53 -4.65 1.03
N TYR A 158 -0.91 -4.25 2.25
CA TYR A 158 -0.69 -5.05 3.46
C TYR A 158 -1.77 -6.10 3.66
N LEU A 159 -3.03 -5.76 3.39
CA LEU A 159 -4.15 -6.70 3.49
C LEU A 159 -4.01 -7.85 2.49
N ALA A 160 -3.67 -7.55 1.22
CA ALA A 160 -3.58 -8.52 0.13
C ALA A 160 -2.60 -9.66 0.40
N ARG A 161 -1.59 -9.46 1.26
CA ARG A 161 -0.60 -10.50 1.63
C ARG A 161 -1.23 -11.71 2.32
N GLY A 162 -2.36 -11.51 3.01
CA GLY A 162 -3.10 -12.56 3.71
C GLY A 162 -4.05 -13.37 2.83
N PHE A 163 -4.14 -13.10 1.50
CA PHE A 163 -5.14 -13.70 0.62
C PHE A 163 -4.53 -14.33 -0.62
N ALA A 164 -5.12 -15.43 -1.09
CA ALA A 164 -4.70 -16.10 -2.33
C ALA A 164 -5.00 -15.25 -3.58
N ARG A 165 -6.05 -14.45 -3.53
CA ARG A 165 -6.46 -13.53 -4.60
C ARG A 165 -6.93 -12.22 -3.98
N ALA A 166 -6.56 -11.11 -4.60
CA ALA A 166 -6.97 -9.78 -4.16
C ALA A 166 -7.40 -8.94 -5.38
N ALA A 167 -8.52 -8.23 -5.25
CA ALA A 167 -8.99 -7.27 -6.24
C ALA A 167 -8.96 -5.86 -5.65
N TYR A 168 -8.30 -4.96 -6.35
CA TYR A 168 -8.25 -3.54 -6.05
C TYR A 168 -9.16 -2.80 -7.02
N VAL A 169 -10.12 -2.02 -6.51
CA VAL A 169 -11.06 -1.25 -7.31
C VAL A 169 -10.90 0.23 -6.99
N GLU A 170 -10.66 1.06 -8.02
CA GLU A 170 -10.48 2.50 -7.87
C GLU A 170 -11.07 3.24 -9.09
N ARG A 171 -11.69 4.40 -8.84
CA ARG A 171 -12.37 5.18 -9.88
C ARG A 171 -11.42 6.07 -10.69
N GLN A 172 -10.30 6.46 -10.12
CA GLN A 172 -9.35 7.38 -10.71
C GLN A 172 -8.32 6.62 -11.54
N PRO A 173 -8.30 6.75 -12.89
CA PRO A 173 -7.43 5.96 -13.75
C PRO A 173 -5.96 6.08 -13.38
N HIS A 174 -5.48 7.29 -13.05
CA HIS A 174 -4.08 7.50 -12.68
C HIS A 174 -3.66 6.73 -11.40
N LEU A 175 -4.58 6.51 -10.44
CA LEU A 175 -4.31 5.70 -9.26
C LEU A 175 -4.35 4.20 -9.61
N CYS A 176 -5.20 3.80 -10.56
CA CYS A 176 -5.20 2.42 -11.07
C CYS A 176 -3.87 2.08 -11.75
N ASP A 177 -3.34 2.99 -12.57
CA ASP A 177 -2.04 2.81 -13.23
C ASP A 177 -0.90 2.72 -12.22
N LEU A 178 -0.90 3.60 -11.20
CA LEU A 178 0.07 3.56 -10.09
C LEU A 178 -0.02 2.24 -9.32
N ALA A 179 -1.24 1.80 -8.98
CA ALA A 179 -1.45 0.54 -8.28
C ALA A 179 -0.97 -0.66 -9.10
N ALA A 180 -1.27 -0.69 -10.41
CA ALA A 180 -0.82 -1.76 -11.30
C ALA A 180 0.71 -1.91 -11.29
N HIS A 181 1.44 -0.79 -11.29
CA HIS A 181 2.89 -0.79 -11.20
C HIS A 181 3.38 -1.16 -9.80
N ASN A 182 2.91 -0.46 -8.77
CA ASN A 182 3.42 -0.60 -7.41
C ASN A 182 3.14 -1.97 -6.81
N MET A 183 1.98 -2.60 -7.10
CA MET A 183 1.69 -3.95 -6.61
C MET A 183 2.66 -4.99 -7.19
N ILE A 184 3.09 -4.83 -8.44
CA ILE A 184 4.14 -5.69 -9.02
C ILE A 184 5.48 -5.47 -8.32
N VAL A 185 5.88 -4.22 -8.09
CA VAL A 185 7.13 -3.86 -7.38
C VAL A 185 7.14 -4.44 -5.97
N LEU A 186 5.99 -4.44 -5.29
CA LEU A 186 5.82 -5.02 -3.95
C LEU A 186 5.65 -6.55 -3.95
N GLY A 187 5.73 -7.21 -5.11
CA GLY A 187 5.61 -8.66 -5.24
C GLY A 187 4.19 -9.22 -5.10
N LEU A 188 3.16 -8.38 -5.20
CA LEU A 188 1.76 -8.76 -5.03
C LEU A 188 1.13 -9.20 -6.38
N HIS A 189 1.69 -10.25 -6.99
CA HIS A 189 1.31 -10.75 -8.31
C HIS A 189 -0.11 -11.37 -8.37
N GLN A 190 -0.72 -11.71 -7.22
CA GLN A 190 -2.08 -12.23 -7.09
C GLN A 190 -3.16 -11.13 -7.18
N THR A 191 -2.77 -9.89 -7.44
CA THR A 191 -3.65 -8.72 -7.45
C THR A 191 -4.26 -8.48 -8.83
N ALA A 192 -5.58 -8.28 -8.87
CA ALA A 192 -6.30 -7.74 -10.03
C ALA A 192 -6.60 -6.26 -9.81
N ILE A 193 -6.20 -5.40 -10.76
CA ILE A 193 -6.50 -3.96 -10.72
C ILE A 193 -7.70 -3.68 -11.62
N ILE A 194 -8.74 -3.08 -11.06
CA ILE A 194 -10.00 -2.75 -11.73
C ILE A 194 -10.21 -1.24 -11.64
N CYS A 195 -10.16 -0.57 -12.80
CA CYS A 195 -10.48 0.86 -12.88
C CYS A 195 -12.00 1.02 -13.06
N GLY A 196 -12.71 1.41 -12.00
CA GLY A 196 -14.15 1.49 -12.03
C GLY A 196 -14.78 1.87 -10.69
N ASP A 197 -16.10 1.87 -10.66
CA ASP A 197 -16.88 2.14 -9.45
C ASP A 197 -17.05 0.87 -8.62
N GLY A 198 -16.72 0.94 -7.32
CA GLY A 198 -16.79 -0.20 -6.41
C GLY A 198 -18.21 -0.75 -6.23
N VAL A 199 -19.23 0.10 -6.32
CA VAL A 199 -20.64 -0.34 -6.22
C VAL A 199 -21.06 -1.06 -7.50
N GLU A 200 -20.60 -0.61 -8.65
CA GLU A 200 -20.85 -1.29 -9.93
C GLU A 200 -20.13 -2.65 -10.00
N TYR A 201 -18.95 -2.75 -9.42
CA TYR A 201 -18.21 -4.00 -9.35
C TYR A 201 -18.94 -5.11 -8.56
N LEU A 202 -19.78 -4.75 -7.59
CA LEU A 202 -20.56 -5.68 -6.77
C LEU A 202 -21.88 -6.13 -7.42
N ARG A 203 -22.29 -5.58 -8.57
CA ARG A 203 -23.55 -5.90 -9.27
C ARG A 203 -23.37 -6.93 -10.36
#